data_484246de81a8e2c30804e08b39d8c3e4
#
_entry.id   484246de81a8e2c30804e08b39d8c3e4
#
_cell.length_a   1.000
_cell.length_b   1.000
_cell.length_c   1.000
_cell.angle_alpha   90.00
_cell.angle_beta   90.00
_cell.angle_gamma   90.00
#
_symmetry.space_group_name_H-M   'P 1'
#
loop_
_entity.id
_entity.type
_entity.pdbx_description
1 polymer ?
#
loop_
_entity_poly.entity_id
_entity_poly.type
_entity_poly.pdbx_seq_one_letter_code
_entity_poly.pdbx_strand_id
1 'polypeptide(L)'
;ADTFEQSLASTAVRGTVVLYGAASGPVPPFDLQRLNGLGSLSVTRPTLAHFIADPDELAWRAGELFGTIAEGNVRVRVGQRYALSGAAEAHRDLEARMTTGSTVLIP
;
A
#
# COMPACT_ATOMS: atom_id res chain seq x y z
N ALA A 1 4.00 10.44 -6.06
CA ALA A 1 4.92 11.59 -6.16
C ALA A 1 4.62 12.64 -5.10
N ASP A 2 3.38 13.06 -4.94
CA ASP A 2 2.97 14.27 -4.17
C ASP A 2 3.38 14.26 -2.69
N THR A 3 3.44 13.09 -2.06
CA THR A 3 3.73 12.96 -0.62
C THR A 3 5.19 12.64 -0.32
N PHE A 4 6.04 12.48 -1.34
CA PHE A 4 7.41 11.98 -1.13
C PHE A 4 8.26 12.92 -0.27
N GLU A 5 8.26 14.21 -0.57
CA GLU A 5 9.01 15.22 0.19
C GLU A 5 8.51 15.32 1.64
N GLN A 6 7.21 15.27 1.84
CA GLN A 6 6.62 15.27 3.18
C GLN A 6 6.98 14.00 3.96
N SER A 7 7.03 12.85 3.31
CA SER A 7 7.44 11.59 3.92
C SER A 7 8.90 11.66 4.39
N LEU A 8 9.80 12.20 3.56
CA LEU A 8 11.19 12.43 3.96
C LEU A 8 11.29 13.36 5.17
N ALA A 9 10.60 14.50 5.14
CA ALA A 9 10.64 15.49 6.21
C ALA A 9 10.04 14.99 7.54
N SER A 10 9.13 14.02 7.49
CA SER A 10 8.48 13.44 8.66
C SER A 10 9.22 12.23 9.23
N THR A 11 10.29 11.80 8.58
CA THR A 11 11.04 10.60 8.97
C THR A 11 12.08 10.96 10.02
N ALA A 12 12.12 10.19 11.10
CA ALA A 12 13.12 10.37 12.16
C ALA A 12 14.54 10.09 11.66
N VAL A 13 15.54 10.65 12.33
CA VAL A 13 16.95 10.38 12.06
C VAL A 13 17.21 8.88 11.98
N ARG A 14 17.91 8.41 10.95
CA ARG A 14 18.19 7.00 10.63
C ARG A 14 16.93 6.17 10.29
N GLY A 15 15.80 6.83 10.05
CA GLY A 15 14.56 6.18 9.65
C GLY A 15 14.54 5.72 8.20
N THR A 16 13.52 4.95 7.84
CA THR A 16 13.33 4.39 6.50
C THR A 16 12.04 4.86 5.88
N VAL A 17 12.12 5.39 4.67
CA VAL A 17 10.96 5.69 3.81
C VAL A 17 10.74 4.53 2.85
N VAL A 18 9.54 3.96 2.87
CA VAL A 18 9.16 2.85 2.01
C VAL A 18 8.22 3.34 0.90
N LEU A 19 8.66 3.27 -0.35
CA LEU A 19 7.88 3.66 -1.53
C LEU A 19 7.15 2.44 -2.08
N TYR A 20 5.93 2.18 -1.65
CA TYR A 20 5.15 1.00 -2.06
C TYR A 20 4.05 1.29 -3.09
N GLY A 21 3.79 2.56 -3.39
CA GLY A 21 2.74 2.96 -4.33
C GLY A 21 3.17 4.10 -5.25
N ALA A 22 2.41 4.31 -6.33
CA ALA A 22 2.64 5.35 -7.33
C ALA A 22 1.33 5.98 -7.82
N ALA A 23 0.32 6.10 -6.95
CA ALA A 23 -1.01 6.62 -7.32
C ALA A 23 -0.98 8.05 -7.90
N SER A 24 -0.02 8.89 -7.46
CA SER A 24 0.23 10.24 -7.99
C SER A 24 1.39 10.28 -9.02
N GLY A 25 1.73 9.14 -9.61
CA GLY A 25 2.85 8.99 -10.52
C GLY A 25 4.17 8.62 -9.85
N PRO A 26 5.21 8.36 -10.65
CA PRO A 26 6.54 8.01 -10.15
C PRO A 26 7.17 9.20 -9.42
N VAL A 27 8.01 8.89 -8.43
CA VAL A 27 8.88 9.91 -7.81
C VAL A 27 9.86 10.40 -8.88
N PRO A 28 10.02 11.73 -9.04
CA PRO A 28 10.98 12.28 -9.99
C PRO A 28 12.43 11.94 -9.59
N PRO A 29 13.42 12.17 -10.46
CA PRO A 29 14.82 12.03 -10.12
C PRO A 29 15.17 12.73 -8.80
N PHE A 30 15.84 12.02 -7.91
CA PHE A 30 16.12 12.46 -6.55
C PHE A 30 17.63 12.35 -6.25
N ASP A 31 18.19 13.42 -5.71
CA ASP A 31 19.58 13.45 -5.27
C ASP A 31 19.73 12.69 -3.94
N LEU A 32 20.42 11.56 -3.97
CA LEU A 32 20.68 10.71 -2.80
C LEU A 32 21.51 11.42 -1.71
N GLN A 33 22.30 12.45 -2.05
CA GLN A 33 23.07 13.21 -1.06
C GLN A 33 22.16 13.91 -0.03
N ARG A 34 20.94 14.22 -0.41
CA ARG A 34 19.95 14.83 0.47
C ARG A 34 19.60 13.94 1.68
N LEU A 35 19.68 12.62 1.53
CA LEU A 35 19.38 11.68 2.62
C LEU A 35 20.33 11.84 3.81
N ASN A 36 21.61 12.21 3.55
CA ASN A 36 22.56 12.53 4.58
C ASN A 36 22.10 13.77 5.39
N GLY A 37 21.83 14.89 4.71
CA GLY A 37 21.38 16.13 5.35
C GLY A 37 20.04 16.02 6.08
N LEU A 38 19.17 15.12 5.63
CA LEU A 38 17.87 14.85 6.24
C LEU A 38 17.93 13.90 7.46
N GLY A 39 19.11 13.46 7.85
CA GLY A 39 19.29 12.64 9.05
C GLY A 39 19.70 11.19 8.77
N SER A 40 20.52 10.96 7.75
CA SER A 40 21.01 9.62 7.37
C SER A 40 19.86 8.65 7.08
N LEU A 41 18.90 9.11 6.31
CA LEU A 41 17.69 8.34 5.97
C LEU A 41 18.00 7.19 4.98
N SER A 42 17.17 6.17 5.03
CA SER A 42 17.10 5.11 4.02
C SER A 42 15.85 5.26 3.17
N VAL A 43 15.93 4.97 1.88
CA VAL A 43 14.77 4.89 0.99
C VAL A 43 14.79 3.54 0.30
N THR A 44 13.66 2.85 0.33
CA THR A 44 13.49 1.55 -0.34
C THR A 44 12.21 1.52 -1.15
N ARG A 45 12.23 0.75 -2.24
CA ARG A 45 11.06 0.53 -3.09
C ARG A 45 10.84 -0.97 -3.30
N PRO A 46 10.17 -1.64 -2.36
CA PRO A 46 9.84 -3.05 -2.50
C PRO A 46 8.75 -3.28 -3.56
N THR A 47 8.76 -4.47 -4.16
CA THR A 47 7.63 -4.97 -4.93
C THR A 47 7.10 -6.26 -4.30
N LEU A 48 5.79 -6.36 -4.15
CA LEU A 48 5.14 -7.52 -3.54
C LEU A 48 5.54 -8.83 -4.24
N ALA A 49 5.69 -8.80 -5.57
CA ALA A 49 6.06 -9.98 -6.34
C ALA A 49 7.34 -10.67 -5.85
N HIS A 50 8.31 -9.93 -5.33
CA HIS A 50 9.55 -10.53 -4.79
C HIS A 50 9.33 -11.22 -3.43
N PHE A 51 8.32 -10.83 -2.67
CA PHE A 51 8.01 -11.37 -1.35
C PHE A 51 7.02 -12.55 -1.39
N ILE A 52 6.39 -12.78 -2.52
CA ILE A 52 5.41 -13.86 -2.72
C ILE A 52 5.80 -14.79 -3.88
N ALA A 53 7.04 -14.71 -4.35
CA ALA A 53 7.54 -15.58 -5.42
C ALA A 53 7.67 -17.04 -4.98
N ASP A 54 7.97 -17.26 -3.71
CA ASP A 54 8.00 -18.58 -3.09
C ASP A 54 6.61 -18.93 -2.53
N PRO A 55 5.99 -20.05 -2.93
CA PRO A 55 4.68 -20.46 -2.42
C PRO A 55 4.62 -20.67 -0.90
N ASP A 56 5.69 -21.15 -0.29
CA ASP A 56 5.75 -21.38 1.16
C ASP A 56 5.82 -20.03 1.91
N GLU A 57 6.59 -19.08 1.40
CA GLU A 57 6.63 -17.73 1.95
C GLU A 57 5.27 -17.02 1.79
N LEU A 58 4.61 -17.17 0.65
CA LEU A 58 3.26 -16.64 0.45
C LEU A 58 2.27 -17.26 1.44
N ALA A 59 2.28 -18.57 1.62
CA ALA A 59 1.40 -19.29 2.55
C ALA A 59 1.63 -18.83 3.99
N TRP A 60 2.88 -18.69 4.41
CA TRP A 60 3.23 -18.17 5.73
C TRP A 60 2.72 -16.76 5.95
N ARG A 61 3.02 -15.82 5.05
CA ARG A 61 2.59 -14.41 5.17
C ARG A 61 1.08 -14.26 5.18
N ALA A 62 0.38 -15.02 4.30
CA ALA A 62 -1.08 -15.03 4.25
C ALA A 62 -1.67 -15.62 5.54
N GLY A 63 -1.07 -16.69 6.07
CA GLY A 63 -1.49 -17.32 7.31
C GLY A 63 -1.40 -16.38 8.52
N GLU A 64 -0.32 -15.62 8.65
CA GLU A 64 -0.19 -14.61 9.71
C GLU A 64 -1.24 -13.50 9.60
N LEU A 65 -1.48 -12.99 8.39
CA LEU A 65 -2.49 -11.97 8.17
C LEU A 65 -3.90 -12.49 8.50
N PHE A 66 -4.27 -13.65 7.98
CA PHE A 66 -5.59 -14.24 8.23
C PHE A 66 -5.77 -14.65 9.70
N GLY A 67 -4.72 -15.13 10.36
CA GLY A 67 -4.72 -15.38 11.80
C GLY A 67 -5.04 -14.12 12.60
N THR A 68 -4.36 -13.02 12.30
CA THR A 68 -4.59 -11.70 12.95
C THR A 68 -6.00 -11.18 12.72
N ILE A 69 -6.59 -11.43 11.54
CA ILE A 69 -7.99 -11.09 11.22
C ILE A 69 -8.95 -11.98 12.03
N ALA A 70 -8.69 -13.29 12.09
CA ALA A 70 -9.52 -14.24 12.83
C ALA A 70 -9.53 -13.96 14.34
N GLU A 71 -8.43 -13.50 14.90
CA GLU A 71 -8.32 -13.07 16.30
C GLU A 71 -9.00 -11.70 16.57
N GLY A 72 -9.46 -11.00 15.53
CA GLY A 72 -10.12 -9.71 15.63
C GLY A 72 -9.18 -8.52 15.84
N ASN A 73 -7.87 -8.73 15.77
CA ASN A 73 -6.85 -7.66 15.90
C ASN A 73 -6.81 -6.76 14.66
N VAL A 74 -7.16 -7.29 13.49
CA VAL A 74 -7.36 -6.53 12.26
C VAL A 74 -8.80 -6.68 11.79
N ARG A 75 -9.46 -5.55 11.56
CA ARG A 75 -10.85 -5.51 11.07
C ARG A 75 -10.89 -5.10 9.62
N VAL A 76 -11.39 -5.99 8.76
CA VAL A 76 -11.64 -5.68 7.35
C VAL A 76 -12.99 -4.98 7.24
N ARG A 77 -12.99 -3.71 6.83
CA ARG A 77 -14.22 -2.96 6.57
C ARG A 77 -14.62 -3.13 5.10
N VAL A 78 -15.68 -3.88 4.86
CA VAL A 78 -16.35 -3.90 3.54
C VAL A 78 -17.32 -2.71 3.50
N GLY A 79 -16.98 -1.69 2.73
CA GLY A 79 -17.75 -0.45 2.63
C GLY A 79 -18.85 -0.52 1.59
N GLN A 80 -18.61 -1.21 0.47
CA GLN A 80 -19.55 -1.32 -0.65
C GLN A 80 -19.59 -2.75 -1.20
N ARG A 81 -20.76 -3.12 -1.72
CA ARG A 81 -21.02 -4.40 -2.39
C ARG A 81 -21.73 -4.12 -3.71
N TYR A 82 -21.20 -4.61 -4.80
CA TYR A 82 -21.82 -4.54 -6.12
C TYR A 82 -22.04 -5.96 -6.64
N ALA A 83 -23.05 -6.17 -7.46
CA ALA A 83 -23.13 -7.38 -8.26
C ALA A 83 -21.93 -7.46 -9.21
N LEU A 84 -21.45 -8.65 -9.57
CA LEU A 84 -20.36 -8.80 -10.53
C LEU A 84 -20.67 -8.12 -11.86
N SER A 85 -21.94 -8.17 -12.32
CA SER A 85 -22.42 -7.45 -13.50
C SER A 85 -22.28 -5.92 -13.39
N GLY A 86 -22.22 -5.37 -12.18
CA GLY A 86 -22.03 -3.95 -11.88
C GLY A 86 -20.56 -3.53 -11.73
N ALA A 87 -19.58 -4.36 -12.10
CA ALA A 87 -18.17 -4.07 -11.93
C ALA A 87 -17.72 -2.73 -12.55
N ALA A 88 -18.28 -2.35 -13.69
CA ALA A 88 -17.98 -1.07 -14.34
C ALA A 88 -18.42 0.15 -13.49
N GLU A 89 -19.53 0.03 -12.75
CA GLU A 89 -19.97 1.06 -11.80
C GLU A 89 -19.04 1.11 -10.61
N ALA A 90 -18.72 -0.05 -10.02
CA ALA A 90 -17.77 -0.14 -8.90
C ALA A 90 -16.42 0.50 -9.22
N HIS A 91 -15.90 0.33 -10.43
CA HIS A 91 -14.66 0.98 -10.89
C HIS A 91 -14.81 2.50 -10.99
N ARG A 92 -15.90 2.99 -11.57
CA ARG A 92 -16.15 4.45 -11.68
C ARG A 92 -16.23 5.09 -10.29
N ASP A 93 -16.93 4.47 -9.35
CA ASP A 93 -17.08 4.98 -7.98
C ASP A 93 -15.75 4.98 -7.23
N LEU A 94 -14.92 3.94 -7.44
CA LEU A 94 -13.57 3.88 -6.87
C LEU A 94 -12.67 5.00 -7.43
N GLU A 95 -12.67 5.21 -8.74
CA GLU A 95 -11.91 6.27 -9.41
C GLU A 95 -12.38 7.67 -8.99
N ALA A 96 -13.69 7.83 -8.81
CA ALA A 96 -14.31 9.08 -8.31
C ALA A 96 -14.11 9.31 -6.81
N ARG A 97 -13.43 8.38 -6.09
CA ARG A 97 -13.22 8.42 -4.62
C ARG A 97 -14.51 8.45 -3.81
N MET A 98 -15.59 7.87 -4.35
CA MET A 98 -16.89 7.75 -3.69
C MET A 98 -16.99 6.54 -2.76
N THR A 99 -15.94 5.71 -2.70
CA THR A 99 -15.90 4.47 -1.92
C THR A 99 -15.08 4.62 -0.65
N THR A 100 -15.41 3.85 0.39
CA THR A 100 -14.65 3.76 1.64
C THR A 100 -14.46 2.31 2.06
N GLY A 101 -13.31 1.95 2.62
CA GLY A 101 -12.99 0.56 2.95
C GLY A 101 -12.78 -0.30 1.70
N SER A 102 -13.02 -1.59 1.82
CA SER A 102 -12.91 -2.52 0.69
C SER A 102 -14.20 -2.57 -0.12
N THR A 103 -14.08 -2.55 -1.43
CA THR A 103 -15.18 -2.78 -2.37
C THR A 103 -15.15 -4.25 -2.79
N VAL A 104 -16.30 -4.94 -2.71
CA VAL A 104 -16.41 -6.34 -3.13
C VAL A 104 -17.44 -6.50 -4.23
N LEU A 105 -17.15 -7.40 -5.17
CA LEU A 105 -18.08 -7.83 -6.21
C LEU A 105 -18.68 -9.19 -5.80
N ILE A 106 -19.98 -9.31 -5.90
CA ILE A 106 -20.72 -10.53 -5.54
C ILE A 106 -21.14 -11.20 -6.85
N PRO A 107 -20.79 -12.47 -7.08
CA PRO A 107 -21.21 -13.25 -8.25
C PRO A 107 -22.70 -13.38 -8.36
#